data_b10f4038c96cf8f1945834911db708fe
#
_entry.id   b10f4038c96cf8f1945834911db708fe
#
_cell.length_a   1.000
_cell.length_b   1.000
_cell.length_c   1.000
_cell.angle_alpha   90.00
_cell.angle_beta   90.00
_cell.angle_gamma   90.00
#
_symmetry.space_group_name_H-M   'P 1'
#
loop_
_entity.id
_entity.type
_entity.pdbx_description
1 polymer ?
#
loop_
_entity_poly.entity_id
_entity_poly.type
_entity_poly.pdbx_seq_one_letter_code
_entity_poly.pdbx_strand_id
1 'polypeptide(L)'
;HRVDRRQRQMCIRDRVTDGAHPIYPTATGNLHHEVELVCAIGEDGDIIGWAVGCDLTRRDLQAAAKDKGRPWDAAKGFDQSAPCGALTLGALPDPAAAIALTVNGQTRQSGRLDDMVWSPVEVLEKARTLWDVQPGDLIFTGTPEGVGPLVPGDRVEAMVAGLSPLSFTVRPR
;
A
#
# COMPACT_ATOMS: atom_id res chain seq x y z
N HIS A 1 -6.63 19.82 16.12
CA HIS A 1 -5.75 19.67 14.95
C HIS A 1 -6.63 19.38 13.74
N ARG A 2 -6.73 20.33 12.81
CA ARG A 2 -7.29 20.10 11.49
C ARG A 2 -6.40 19.08 10.80
N VAL A 3 -6.88 17.84 10.62
CA VAL A 3 -6.31 16.95 9.63
C VAL A 3 -6.63 17.57 8.28
N ASP A 4 -5.58 18.04 7.62
CA ASP A 4 -5.67 18.88 6.45
C ASP A 4 -6.34 18.12 5.30
N ARG A 5 -7.34 18.71 4.64
CA ARG A 5 -7.96 18.21 3.40
C ARG A 5 -6.90 17.91 2.30
N ARG A 6 -5.69 18.43 2.42
CA ARG A 6 -4.56 18.14 1.54
C ARG A 6 -4.11 16.69 1.61
N GLN A 7 -4.16 16.04 2.77
CA GLN A 7 -3.77 14.62 2.92
C GLN A 7 -4.75 13.70 2.17
N ARG A 8 -6.05 14.04 2.16
CA ARG A 8 -7.06 13.36 1.34
C ARG A 8 -6.83 13.55 -0.18
N GLN A 9 -6.43 14.75 -0.62
CA GLN A 9 -6.09 15.02 -2.02
C GLN A 9 -4.80 14.31 -2.45
N MET A 10 -3.85 14.13 -1.56
CA MET A 10 -2.64 13.34 -1.81
C MET A 10 -3.02 11.86 -2.05
N CYS A 11 -3.84 11.25 -1.21
CA CYS A 11 -4.29 9.86 -1.40
C CYS A 11 -4.95 9.60 -2.77
N ILE A 12 -5.64 10.57 -3.37
CA ILE A 12 -6.26 10.41 -4.71
C ILE A 12 -5.20 10.42 -5.83
N ARG A 13 -4.13 11.20 -5.70
CA ARG A 13 -3.02 11.26 -6.68
C ARG A 13 -2.04 10.11 -6.52
N ASP A 14 -1.98 9.54 -5.33
CA ASP A 14 -1.06 8.46 -4.98
C ASP A 14 -1.50 7.12 -5.55
N ARG A 15 -2.79 6.99 -5.89
CA ARG A 15 -3.33 5.76 -6.48
C ARG A 15 -2.89 5.57 -7.91
N VAL A 16 -2.45 4.37 -8.20
CA VAL A 16 -2.21 3.89 -9.56
C VAL A 16 -3.13 2.70 -9.76
N THR A 17 -4.06 2.80 -10.70
CA THR A 17 -5.00 1.73 -11.02
C THR A 17 -4.28 0.57 -11.71
N ASP A 18 -4.92 -0.60 -11.69
CA ASP A 18 -4.43 -1.80 -12.37
C ASP A 18 -4.00 -1.51 -13.81
N GLY A 19 -2.82 -2.02 -14.19
CA GLY A 19 -2.20 -1.79 -15.49
C GLY A 19 -1.41 -0.49 -15.65
N ALA A 20 -1.41 0.42 -14.67
CA ALA A 20 -0.57 1.60 -14.72
C ALA A 20 0.82 1.33 -14.13
N HIS A 21 1.83 1.98 -14.68
CA HIS A 21 3.24 1.80 -14.33
C HIS A 21 3.77 3.04 -13.63
N PRO A 22 4.03 3.02 -12.31
CA PRO A 22 4.51 4.18 -11.57
C PRO A 22 5.87 4.65 -12.09
N ILE A 23 6.03 5.98 -12.13
CA ILE A 23 7.30 6.61 -12.48
C ILE A 23 8.18 6.65 -11.23
N TYR A 24 9.47 6.33 -11.39
CA TYR A 24 10.43 6.44 -10.27
C TYR A 24 10.37 7.86 -9.68
N PRO A 25 10.09 8.04 -8.37
CA PRO A 25 9.82 9.36 -7.81
C PRO A 25 11.07 10.24 -7.72
N THR A 26 10.83 11.55 -7.64
CA THR A 26 11.87 12.52 -7.28
C THR A 26 12.26 12.42 -5.81
N ALA A 27 13.33 13.09 -5.45
CA ALA A 27 13.79 13.30 -4.08
C ALA A 27 14.13 12.01 -3.32
N THR A 28 14.40 10.91 -4.02
CA THR A 28 14.89 9.68 -3.42
C THR A 28 15.88 8.97 -4.33
N GLY A 29 16.86 8.32 -3.75
CA GLY A 29 17.72 7.32 -4.36
C GLY A 29 17.44 5.91 -3.87
N ASN A 30 16.40 5.72 -3.04
CA ASN A 30 16.11 4.44 -2.39
C ASN A 30 14.60 4.22 -2.24
N LEU A 31 13.94 3.86 -3.37
CA LEU A 31 12.54 3.49 -3.43
C LEU A 31 12.37 2.04 -3.02
N HIS A 32 11.50 1.72 -2.06
CA HIS A 32 11.20 0.36 -1.64
C HIS A 32 9.77 -0.06 -1.98
N HIS A 33 9.59 -1.38 -2.16
CA HIS A 33 8.28 -2.02 -2.24
C HIS A 33 7.79 -2.47 -0.86
N GLU A 34 6.48 -2.42 -0.65
CA GLU A 34 5.78 -2.95 0.51
C GLU A 34 4.43 -3.52 0.04
N VAL A 35 4.33 -4.85 -0.16
CA VAL A 35 3.05 -5.47 -0.53
C VAL A 35 2.09 -5.44 0.64
N GLU A 36 0.84 -5.08 0.38
CA GLU A 36 -0.19 -4.96 1.42
C GLU A 36 -1.53 -5.51 0.97
N LEU A 37 -2.28 -6.08 1.92
CA LEU A 37 -3.72 -6.22 1.75
C LEU A 37 -4.34 -4.83 1.88
N VAL A 38 -5.23 -4.49 0.95
CA VAL A 38 -5.96 -3.22 0.95
C VAL A 38 -7.44 -3.50 1.15
N CYS A 39 -8.08 -2.78 2.07
CA CYS A 39 -9.53 -2.82 2.21
C CYS A 39 -10.18 -1.54 1.69
N ALA A 40 -11.33 -1.69 1.03
CA ALA A 40 -12.15 -0.60 0.51
C ALA A 40 -13.37 -0.37 1.41
N ILE A 41 -13.68 0.89 1.67
CA ILE A 41 -14.78 1.30 2.55
C ILE A 41 -16.01 1.62 1.72
N GLY A 42 -17.14 1.04 2.12
CA GLY A 42 -18.46 1.23 1.52
C GLY A 42 -19.26 2.37 2.13
N GLU A 43 -20.50 2.55 1.62
CA GLU A 43 -21.42 3.61 2.04
C GLU A 43 -21.77 3.55 3.54
N ASP A 44 -21.84 2.35 4.12
CA ASP A 44 -22.11 2.13 5.54
C ASP A 44 -20.89 2.36 6.43
N GLY A 45 -19.75 2.71 5.83
CA GLY A 45 -18.46 2.83 6.50
C GLY A 45 -17.73 1.50 6.70
N ASP A 46 -18.36 0.36 6.41
CA ASP A 46 -17.76 -0.96 6.58
C ASP A 46 -16.90 -1.37 5.39
N ILE A 47 -16.07 -2.41 5.59
CA ILE A 47 -15.25 -2.96 4.52
C ILE A 47 -16.15 -3.72 3.55
N ILE A 48 -16.14 -3.32 2.27
CA ILE A 48 -16.94 -3.94 1.21
C ILE A 48 -16.13 -4.80 0.26
N GLY A 49 -14.79 -4.70 0.30
CA GLY A 49 -13.95 -5.43 -0.63
C GLY A 49 -12.46 -5.27 -0.35
N TRP A 50 -11.68 -6.00 -1.13
CA TRP A 50 -10.27 -6.23 -0.91
C TRP A 50 -9.49 -6.11 -2.21
N ALA A 51 -8.27 -5.62 -2.13
CA ALA A 51 -7.34 -5.57 -3.25
C ALA A 51 -5.91 -5.88 -2.79
N VAL A 52 -5.06 -6.16 -3.75
CA VAL A 52 -3.61 -6.22 -3.53
C VAL A 52 -3.03 -4.84 -3.80
N GLY A 53 -2.30 -4.27 -2.86
CA GLY A 53 -1.63 -2.99 -3.00
C GLY A 53 -0.12 -3.08 -2.83
N CYS A 54 0.55 -2.00 -3.17
CA CYS A 54 1.97 -1.83 -2.87
C CYS A 54 2.20 -0.39 -2.37
N ASP A 55 2.59 -0.24 -1.10
CA ASP A 55 2.95 1.05 -0.53
C ASP A 55 4.40 1.39 -0.87
N LEU A 56 4.59 2.09 -1.99
CA LEU A 56 5.91 2.53 -2.42
C LEU A 56 6.47 3.56 -1.44
N THR A 57 7.67 3.31 -0.96
CA THR A 57 8.26 4.11 0.12
C THR A 57 9.60 4.70 -0.29
N ARG A 58 9.75 6.02 -0.17
CA ARG A 58 11.05 6.69 -0.23
C ARG A 58 11.82 6.41 1.07
N ARG A 59 12.55 5.30 1.10
CA ARG A 59 13.14 4.74 2.32
C ARG A 59 14.17 5.65 2.98
N ASP A 60 14.94 6.36 2.21
CA ASP A 60 15.90 7.35 2.66
C ASP A 60 15.22 8.53 3.38
N LEU A 61 14.11 9.05 2.85
CA LEU A 61 13.34 10.10 3.51
C LEU A 61 12.65 9.59 4.79
N GLN A 62 12.13 8.36 4.76
CA GLN A 62 11.54 7.75 5.95
C GLN A 62 12.58 7.58 7.07
N ALA A 63 13.77 7.09 6.75
CA ALA A 63 14.85 6.93 7.71
C ALA A 63 15.26 8.27 8.31
N ALA A 64 15.43 9.30 7.48
CA ALA A 64 15.78 10.65 7.94
C ALA A 64 14.66 11.29 8.81
N ALA A 65 13.40 11.02 8.49
CA ALA A 65 12.27 11.49 9.30
C ALA A 65 12.21 10.77 10.66
N LYS A 66 12.39 9.45 10.64
CA LYS A 66 12.41 8.60 11.85
C LYS A 66 13.51 9.02 12.81
N ASP A 67 14.73 9.25 12.31
CA ASP A 67 15.89 9.70 13.11
C ASP A 67 15.61 11.02 13.84
N LYS A 68 14.82 11.91 13.24
CA LYS A 68 14.46 13.23 13.77
C LYS A 68 13.09 13.28 14.46
N GLY A 69 12.41 12.14 14.64
CA GLY A 69 11.06 12.12 15.22
C GLY A 69 10.04 12.93 14.41
N ARG A 70 10.19 13.02 13.08
CA ARG A 70 9.33 13.80 12.18
C ARG A 70 8.27 12.90 11.51
N PRO A 71 7.14 13.48 11.04
CA PRO A 71 6.16 12.77 10.23
C PRO A 71 6.76 12.17 8.96
N TRP A 72 6.16 11.07 8.49
CA TRP A 72 6.65 10.31 7.32
C TRP A 72 5.96 10.69 6.00
N ASP A 73 5.15 11.74 6.01
CA ASP A 73 4.30 12.11 4.86
C ASP A 73 5.09 12.23 3.55
N ALA A 74 6.24 12.90 3.56
CA ALA A 74 7.08 13.02 2.38
C ALA A 74 7.68 11.70 1.88
N ALA A 75 7.75 10.69 2.75
CA ALA A 75 8.27 9.37 2.40
C ALA A 75 7.19 8.46 1.82
N LYS A 76 5.93 8.65 2.21
CA LYS A 76 4.79 7.79 1.88
C LYS A 76 3.82 8.45 0.89
N GLY A 77 3.48 9.72 1.10
CA GLY A 77 2.50 10.46 0.30
C GLY A 77 3.14 11.19 -0.87
N PHE A 78 3.38 10.50 -1.99
CA PHE A 78 3.87 11.10 -3.23
C PHE A 78 3.12 10.57 -4.46
N ASP A 79 3.22 11.26 -5.59
CA ASP A 79 2.53 10.88 -6.81
C ASP A 79 2.82 9.41 -7.18
N GLN A 80 1.76 8.62 -7.36
CA GLN A 80 1.81 7.20 -7.74
C GLN A 80 2.46 6.29 -6.67
N SER A 81 2.46 6.67 -5.40
CA SER A 81 3.06 5.89 -4.31
C SER A 81 2.25 4.65 -3.92
N ALA A 82 0.97 4.58 -4.30
CA ALA A 82 0.06 3.53 -3.89
C ALA A 82 -0.56 2.75 -5.07
N PRO A 83 0.23 1.98 -5.83
CA PRO A 83 -0.32 1.03 -6.80
C PRO A 83 -1.30 0.08 -6.12
N CYS A 84 -2.49 -0.06 -6.71
CA CYS A 84 -3.55 -0.90 -6.18
C CYS A 84 -4.20 -1.68 -7.32
N GLY A 85 -4.34 -2.99 -7.17
CA GLY A 85 -4.99 -3.88 -8.12
C GLY A 85 -6.50 -3.75 -8.13
N ALA A 86 -7.15 -4.59 -8.91
CA ALA A 86 -8.60 -4.63 -9.01
C ALA A 86 -9.24 -5.01 -7.66
N LEU A 87 -10.33 -4.33 -7.32
CA LEU A 87 -11.11 -4.60 -6.11
C LEU A 87 -11.93 -5.88 -6.28
N THR A 88 -11.82 -6.78 -5.32
CA THR A 88 -12.68 -7.96 -5.15
C THR A 88 -13.68 -7.67 -4.04
N LEU A 89 -14.98 -7.61 -4.37
CA LEU A 89 -16.03 -7.39 -3.38
C LEU A 89 -16.31 -8.68 -2.59
N GLY A 90 -16.71 -8.52 -1.34
CA GLY A 90 -17.18 -9.62 -0.50
C GLY A 90 -16.38 -9.81 0.79
N ALA A 91 -16.47 -11.04 1.32
CA ALA A 91 -15.91 -11.40 2.62
C ALA A 91 -14.37 -11.26 2.65
N LEU A 92 -13.84 -11.11 3.86
CA LEU A 92 -12.42 -11.15 4.13
C LEU A 92 -11.79 -12.41 3.50
N PRO A 93 -10.65 -12.29 2.82
CA PRO A 93 -9.86 -13.46 2.41
C PRO A 93 -9.55 -14.39 3.58
N ASP A 94 -9.31 -15.67 3.28
CA ASP A 94 -8.89 -16.64 4.30
C ASP A 94 -7.73 -16.05 5.13
N PRO A 95 -7.81 -16.00 6.47
CA PRO A 95 -6.70 -15.55 7.30
C PRO A 95 -5.38 -16.27 7.01
N ALA A 96 -5.46 -17.54 6.60
CA ALA A 96 -4.29 -18.33 6.20
C ALA A 96 -3.80 -18.03 4.76
N ALA A 97 -4.46 -17.12 4.04
CA ALA A 97 -4.07 -16.78 2.67
C ALA A 97 -2.64 -16.25 2.60
N ALA A 98 -1.89 -16.73 1.60
CA ALA A 98 -0.55 -16.23 1.34
C ALA A 98 -0.59 -14.82 0.76
N ILE A 99 0.33 -13.98 1.22
CA ILE A 99 0.65 -12.68 0.64
C ILE A 99 2.12 -12.69 0.20
N ALA A 100 2.40 -12.29 -1.04
CA ALA A 100 3.75 -12.33 -1.58
C ALA A 100 3.99 -11.24 -2.61
N LEU A 101 5.28 -10.89 -2.79
CA LEU A 101 5.74 -9.99 -3.84
C LEU A 101 7.03 -10.51 -4.47
N THR A 102 7.09 -10.45 -5.79
CA THR A 102 8.30 -10.74 -6.56
C THR A 102 8.79 -9.49 -7.28
N VAL A 103 10.10 -9.37 -7.45
CA VAL A 103 10.75 -8.37 -8.30
C VAL A 103 11.56 -9.13 -9.36
N ASN A 104 11.25 -8.90 -10.63
CA ASN A 104 11.88 -9.59 -11.77
C ASN A 104 11.82 -11.13 -11.63
N GLY A 105 10.68 -11.65 -11.13
CA GLY A 105 10.47 -13.08 -10.90
C GLY A 105 11.14 -13.66 -9.66
N GLN A 106 11.87 -12.85 -8.88
CA GLN A 106 12.48 -13.29 -7.62
C GLN A 106 11.60 -12.89 -6.44
N THR A 107 11.23 -13.85 -5.60
CA THR A 107 10.47 -13.57 -4.37
C THR A 107 11.27 -12.67 -3.43
N ARG A 108 10.64 -11.59 -3.01
CA ARG A 108 11.20 -10.60 -2.07
C ARG A 108 10.45 -10.59 -0.75
N GLN A 109 9.12 -10.65 -0.81
CA GLN A 109 8.27 -10.70 0.37
C GLN A 109 7.39 -11.95 0.30
N SER A 110 7.20 -12.61 1.42
CA SER A 110 6.33 -13.77 1.56
C SER A 110 5.86 -13.87 3.01
N GLY A 111 4.56 -14.01 3.21
CA GLY A 111 3.93 -14.13 4.52
C GLY A 111 2.51 -14.64 4.39
N ARG A 112 1.76 -14.59 5.47
CA ARG A 112 0.34 -14.94 5.55
C ARG A 112 -0.44 -13.79 6.16
N LEU A 113 -1.74 -13.71 5.88
CA LEU A 113 -2.58 -12.66 6.47
C LEU A 113 -2.73 -12.81 7.98
N ASP A 114 -2.66 -14.03 8.52
CA ASP A 114 -2.70 -14.30 9.96
C ASP A 114 -1.38 -13.96 10.70
N ASP A 115 -0.32 -13.60 9.99
CA ASP A 115 0.91 -13.03 10.59
C ASP A 115 0.74 -11.55 10.97
N MET A 116 -0.35 -10.90 10.57
CA MET A 116 -0.62 -9.50 10.88
C MET A 116 -0.79 -9.29 12.39
N VAL A 117 -0.14 -8.26 12.94
CA VAL A 117 -0.27 -7.88 14.35
C VAL A 117 -1.69 -7.41 14.66
N TRP A 118 -2.31 -6.67 13.76
CA TRP A 118 -3.69 -6.23 13.82
C TRP A 118 -4.45 -6.75 12.60
N SER A 119 -5.64 -7.26 12.84
CA SER A 119 -6.55 -7.63 11.74
C SER A 119 -6.99 -6.39 10.96
N PRO A 120 -7.41 -6.54 9.71
CA PRO A 120 -7.92 -5.41 8.92
C PRO A 120 -9.07 -4.65 9.58
N VAL A 121 -9.92 -5.34 10.34
CA VAL A 121 -11.02 -4.73 11.11
C VAL A 121 -10.47 -3.84 12.23
N GLU A 122 -9.48 -4.32 12.98
CA GLU A 122 -8.83 -3.52 14.04
C GLU A 122 -8.09 -2.30 13.45
N VAL A 123 -7.46 -2.46 12.27
CA VAL A 123 -6.85 -1.33 11.55
C VAL A 123 -7.91 -0.29 11.19
N LEU A 124 -9.08 -0.70 10.65
CA LEU A 124 -10.19 0.20 10.35
C LEU A 124 -10.71 0.90 11.60
N GLU A 125 -10.97 0.15 12.70
CA GLU A 125 -11.42 0.73 13.96
C GLU A 125 -10.44 1.77 14.47
N LYS A 126 -9.14 1.47 14.40
CA LYS A 126 -8.10 2.42 14.78
C LYS A 126 -8.07 3.64 13.87
N ALA A 127 -8.21 3.47 12.56
CA ALA A 127 -8.27 4.57 11.61
C ALA A 127 -9.44 5.52 11.93
N ARG A 128 -10.62 5.00 12.26
CA ARG A 128 -11.80 5.78 12.66
C ARG A 128 -11.58 6.64 13.91
N THR A 129 -10.70 6.25 14.80
CA THR A 129 -10.38 7.08 15.98
C THR A 129 -9.52 8.30 15.64
N LEU A 130 -8.85 8.29 14.48
CA LEU A 130 -7.87 9.30 14.09
C LEU A 130 -8.33 10.15 12.90
N TRP A 131 -9.14 9.56 12.02
CA TRP A 131 -9.60 10.19 10.77
C TRP A 131 -11.09 9.98 10.57
N ASP A 132 -11.69 10.88 9.82
CA ASP A 132 -13.05 10.76 9.32
C ASP A 132 -13.03 9.87 8.06
N VAL A 133 -13.09 8.55 8.29
CA VAL A 133 -13.07 7.53 7.22
C VAL A 133 -14.37 7.62 6.43
N GLN A 134 -14.26 7.66 5.11
CA GLN A 134 -15.40 7.88 4.20
C GLN A 134 -15.57 6.74 3.20
N PRO A 135 -16.78 6.56 2.65
CA PRO A 135 -16.99 5.69 1.50
C PRO A 135 -16.02 5.98 0.36
N GLY A 136 -15.44 4.91 -0.21
CA GLY A 136 -14.43 4.99 -1.26
C GLY A 136 -12.99 5.16 -0.76
N ASP A 137 -12.76 5.31 0.54
CA ASP A 137 -11.41 5.27 1.09
C ASP A 137 -10.81 3.87 0.93
N LEU A 138 -9.50 3.84 0.67
CA LEU A 138 -8.70 2.62 0.69
C LEU A 138 -7.76 2.66 1.89
N ILE A 139 -7.74 1.57 2.65
CA ILE A 139 -6.85 1.43 3.81
C ILE A 139 -5.83 0.35 3.49
N PHE A 140 -4.57 0.73 3.47
CA PHE A 140 -3.42 -0.17 3.39
C PHE A 140 -3.13 -0.68 4.81
N THR A 141 -3.06 -2.01 4.96
CA THR A 141 -3.13 -2.65 6.28
C THR A 141 -1.76 -3.09 6.85
N GLY A 142 -0.69 -2.78 6.14
CA GLY A 142 0.67 -3.14 6.54
C GLY A 142 1.27 -4.28 5.72
N THR A 143 2.58 -4.36 5.76
CA THR A 143 3.39 -5.21 4.89
C THR A 143 4.15 -6.27 5.69
N PRO A 144 4.31 -7.51 5.16
CA PRO A 144 5.19 -8.51 5.75
C PRO A 144 6.67 -8.11 5.61
N GLU A 145 7.55 -8.84 6.27
CA GLU A 145 9.00 -8.66 6.14
C GLU A 145 9.50 -8.86 4.70
N GLY A 146 10.75 -8.44 4.44
CA GLY A 146 11.39 -8.60 3.13
C GLY A 146 11.27 -7.39 2.22
N VAL A 147 10.87 -6.22 2.75
CA VAL A 147 10.89 -4.94 2.00
C VAL A 147 12.27 -4.66 1.43
N GLY A 148 12.34 -4.11 0.22
CA GLY A 148 13.60 -3.93 -0.47
C GLY A 148 13.55 -2.90 -1.60
N PRO A 149 14.73 -2.53 -2.13
CA PRO A 149 14.83 -1.47 -3.13
C PRO A 149 14.26 -1.89 -4.49
N LEU A 150 13.75 -0.89 -5.20
CA LEU A 150 13.35 -0.94 -6.60
C LEU A 150 14.17 0.07 -7.41
N VAL A 151 14.45 -0.29 -8.64
CA VAL A 151 15.09 0.61 -9.63
C VAL A 151 14.21 0.75 -10.88
N PRO A 152 14.41 1.81 -11.70
CA PRO A 152 13.73 1.91 -12.97
C PRO A 152 13.94 0.66 -13.84
N GLY A 153 12.86 0.13 -14.41
CA GLY A 153 12.83 -1.09 -15.19
C GLY A 153 12.42 -2.34 -14.41
N ASP A 154 12.42 -2.31 -13.08
CA ASP A 154 11.99 -3.44 -12.28
C ASP A 154 10.50 -3.75 -12.49
N ARG A 155 10.19 -5.03 -12.75
CA ARG A 155 8.86 -5.57 -12.80
C ARG A 155 8.48 -6.13 -11.43
N VAL A 156 7.42 -5.60 -10.87
CA VAL A 156 6.84 -6.02 -9.59
C VAL A 156 5.57 -6.82 -9.85
N GLU A 157 5.44 -7.96 -9.19
CA GLU A 157 4.23 -8.77 -9.18
C GLU A 157 3.90 -9.07 -7.72
N ALA A 158 2.70 -8.67 -7.30
CA ALA A 158 2.21 -8.83 -5.93
C ALA A 158 0.91 -9.62 -5.92
N MET A 159 0.73 -10.47 -4.92
CA MET A 159 -0.45 -11.32 -4.79
C MET A 159 -0.90 -11.48 -3.34
N VAL A 160 -2.21 -11.63 -3.20
CA VAL A 160 -2.86 -12.24 -2.03
C VAL A 160 -3.72 -13.38 -2.57
N ALA A 161 -3.59 -14.57 -1.98
CA ALA A 161 -4.34 -15.73 -2.46
C ALA A 161 -5.86 -15.46 -2.39
N GLY A 162 -6.55 -15.74 -3.49
CA GLY A 162 -7.99 -15.47 -3.63
C GLY A 162 -8.36 -14.09 -4.16
N LEU A 163 -7.40 -13.18 -4.36
CA LEU A 163 -7.60 -11.85 -4.94
C LEU A 163 -6.95 -11.72 -6.31
N SER A 164 -7.41 -10.73 -7.09
CA SER A 164 -6.76 -10.36 -8.35
C SER A 164 -5.34 -9.86 -8.08
N PRO A 165 -4.30 -10.38 -8.77
CA PRO A 165 -2.93 -9.96 -8.54
C PRO A 165 -2.71 -8.51 -9.05
N LEU A 166 -1.71 -7.84 -8.48
CA LEU A 166 -1.22 -6.55 -8.95
C LEU A 166 0.11 -6.74 -9.68
N SER A 167 0.26 -6.15 -10.87
CA SER A 167 1.56 -6.10 -11.52
C SER A 167 1.84 -4.73 -12.12
N PHE A 168 3.09 -4.27 -12.02
CA PHE A 168 3.54 -3.03 -12.63
C PHE A 168 5.04 -3.06 -12.92
N THR A 169 5.49 -2.15 -13.77
CA THR A 169 6.92 -1.89 -14.00
C THR A 169 7.24 -0.48 -13.53
N VAL A 170 8.31 -0.31 -12.77
CA VAL A 170 8.81 1.01 -12.37
C VAL A 170 9.41 1.70 -13.59
N ARG A 171 8.78 2.78 -14.04
CA ARG A 171 9.27 3.51 -15.22
C ARG A 171 10.37 4.50 -14.85
N PRO A 172 11.36 4.69 -15.72
CA PRO A 172 12.29 5.77 -15.55
C PRO A 172 11.57 7.12 -15.62
N ARG A 173 12.16 8.11 -15.02
CA ARG A 173 11.70 9.49 -15.07
C ARG A 173 12.19 10.16 -16.36
#